data_1b79dcc41cd5d0fb28ae6c87fce3ed73
#
_entry.id   1b79dcc41cd5d0fb28ae6c87fce3ed73
#
_cell.length_a   1.000
_cell.length_b   1.000
_cell.length_c   1.000
_cell.angle_alpha   90.00
_cell.angle_beta   90.00
_cell.angle_gamma   90.00
#
_symmetry.space_group_name_H-M   'P 1'
#
loop_
_entity.id
_entity.type
_entity.pdbx_description
1 polymer ?
#
loop_
_entity_poly.entity_id
_entity_poly.type
_entity_poly.pdbx_seq_one_letter_code
_entity_poly.pdbx_strand_id
1 'polypeptide(L)'
;NESIFFNSLTGGLKGAYEKQIPAAGEDLGNVFRQGVNWLNQHAEKKAKITFIMHGASALPWIWLRPDLVFSEEWWSGFEQKGEYITETTSAGWTDVFYFKSLYAERFLDPVYVLRVRGAPVLKIWKNSPANVRPGFRRQKMTEAKPIQEGRSLFILLPEIVPLTKLELEYGDRDCQPLQEISIAVSSDKITWYDPYSPIVTYDDGGKAFTISEGKITRLFPADQAAVIRLRAQTDDSCPIKNARKAIVWFLDENAKNNE
;
A
#
# COMPACT_ATOMS: atom_id res chain seq x y z
N ASN A 1 15.76 8.95 23.96
CA ASN A 1 14.31 8.82 23.63
C ASN A 1 13.44 9.84 24.38
N GLU A 2 14.00 10.99 24.76
CA GLU A 2 13.25 12.06 25.46
C GLU A 2 12.28 12.78 24.53
N SER A 3 12.55 12.81 23.24
CA SER A 3 11.70 13.35 22.18
C SER A 3 10.35 12.63 22.01
N ILE A 4 10.23 11.39 22.49
CA ILE A 4 9.00 10.59 22.40
C ILE A 4 8.26 10.60 23.76
N PHE A 5 8.19 11.74 24.41
CA PHE A 5 7.55 11.83 25.72
C PHE A 5 6.09 12.30 25.61
N PHE A 6 5.20 11.49 26.14
CA PHE A 6 3.80 11.87 26.39
C PHE A 6 3.52 11.80 27.89
N ASN A 7 2.74 12.78 28.37
CA ASN A 7 2.41 12.89 29.79
C ASN A 7 1.48 11.78 30.28
N SER A 8 1.33 11.68 31.59
CA SER A 8 0.48 10.65 32.21
C SER A 8 -1.00 10.80 31.91
N LEU A 9 -1.50 11.99 31.54
CA LEU A 9 -2.90 12.22 31.19
C LEU A 9 -3.30 11.49 29.89
N THR A 10 -2.37 11.32 28.98
CA THR A 10 -2.59 10.52 27.76
C THR A 10 -2.34 9.04 27.96
N GLY A 11 -1.87 8.62 29.12
CA GLY A 11 -1.39 7.24 29.36
C GLY A 11 0.05 7.02 28.90
N GLY A 12 0.83 8.12 28.80
CA GLY A 12 2.19 8.10 28.27
C GLY A 12 2.21 7.80 26.77
N LEU A 13 3.38 7.39 26.26
CA LEU A 13 3.53 7.05 24.84
C LEU A 13 2.60 5.91 24.40
N LYS A 14 2.42 4.90 25.26
CA LYS A 14 1.50 3.78 24.95
C LYS A 14 0.07 4.25 24.78
N GLY A 15 -0.46 5.04 25.70
CA GLY A 15 -1.80 5.58 25.60
C GLY A 15 -1.98 6.55 24.44
N ALA A 16 -0.95 7.34 24.11
CA ALA A 16 -0.96 8.21 22.95
C ALA A 16 -1.03 7.39 21.64
N TYR A 17 -0.27 6.32 21.54
CA TYR A 17 -0.32 5.40 20.40
C TYR A 17 -1.71 4.73 20.26
N GLU A 18 -2.24 4.17 21.35
CA GLU A 18 -3.56 3.50 21.36
C GLU A 18 -4.70 4.46 20.96
N LYS A 19 -4.56 5.74 21.30
CA LYS A 19 -5.52 6.81 20.94
C LYS A 19 -5.25 7.43 19.57
N GLN A 20 -4.25 6.91 18.83
CA GLN A 20 -3.86 7.42 17.51
C GLN A 20 -3.55 8.91 17.52
N ILE A 21 -2.94 9.42 18.59
CA ILE A 21 -2.52 10.83 18.64
C ILE A 21 -1.44 11.04 17.58
N PRO A 22 -1.59 12.03 16.68
CA PRO A 22 -0.58 12.37 15.69
C PRO A 22 0.79 12.58 16.36
N ALA A 23 1.87 12.21 15.68
CA ALA A 23 3.24 12.26 16.17
C ALA A 23 3.58 11.33 17.35
N ALA A 24 2.68 10.47 17.80
CA ALA A 24 3.02 9.42 18.76
C ALA A 24 4.02 8.44 18.13
N GLY A 25 5.28 8.48 18.57
CA GLY A 25 6.36 7.66 18.02
C GLY A 25 7.21 8.35 16.94
N GLU A 26 6.96 9.61 16.64
CA GLU A 26 7.74 10.38 15.68
C GLU A 26 9.10 10.81 16.26
N ASP A 27 10.12 9.99 16.05
CA ASP A 27 11.53 10.32 16.28
C ASP A 27 12.35 9.79 15.11
N LEU A 28 12.58 10.66 14.13
CA LEU A 28 13.26 10.30 12.90
C LEU A 28 14.76 9.99 13.10
N GLY A 29 15.38 10.49 14.16
CA GLY A 29 16.80 10.29 14.40
C GLY A 29 17.13 8.93 15.04
N ASN A 30 16.85 8.80 16.33
CA ASN A 30 17.26 7.63 17.11
C ASN A 30 16.47 6.37 16.81
N VAL A 31 15.19 6.52 16.47
CA VAL A 31 14.31 5.39 16.11
C VAL A 31 14.79 4.75 14.81
N PHE A 32 15.03 5.55 13.78
CA PHE A 32 15.55 5.06 12.51
C PHE A 32 16.93 4.45 12.65
N ARG A 33 17.83 5.04 13.43
CA ARG A 33 19.16 4.49 13.67
C ARG A 33 19.09 3.08 14.24
N GLN A 34 18.15 2.79 15.13
CA GLN A 34 17.95 1.43 15.67
C GLN A 34 17.43 0.48 14.60
N GLY A 35 16.51 0.93 13.73
CA GLY A 35 16.06 0.15 12.58
C GLY A 35 17.18 -0.17 11.60
N VAL A 36 18.02 0.84 11.27
CA VAL A 36 19.21 0.66 10.43
C VAL A 36 20.20 -0.32 11.05
N ASN A 37 20.43 -0.25 12.36
CA ASN A 37 21.30 -1.21 13.06
C ASN A 37 20.75 -2.63 12.95
N TRP A 38 19.45 -2.81 13.09
CA TRP A 38 18.82 -4.11 12.91
C TRP A 38 19.00 -4.63 11.47
N LEU A 39 18.74 -3.78 10.45
CA LEU A 39 18.92 -4.13 9.04
C LEU A 39 20.37 -4.52 8.74
N ASN A 40 21.35 -3.78 9.26
CA ASN A 40 22.78 -4.07 9.09
C ASN A 40 23.15 -5.46 9.60
N GLN A 41 22.46 -5.94 10.63
CA GLN A 41 22.76 -7.25 11.27
C GLN A 41 21.98 -8.41 10.63
N HIS A 42 20.75 -8.15 10.13
CA HIS A 42 19.83 -9.23 9.77
C HIS A 42 19.48 -9.27 8.28
N ALA A 43 19.61 -8.15 7.55
CA ALA A 43 19.28 -8.15 6.14
C ALA A 43 20.33 -8.93 5.32
N GLU A 44 19.88 -9.59 4.28
CA GLU A 44 20.73 -10.32 3.36
C GLU A 44 21.71 -9.38 2.65
N LYS A 45 22.78 -9.95 2.08
CA LYS A 45 23.70 -9.17 1.26
C LYS A 45 22.98 -8.55 0.07
N LYS A 46 23.26 -7.26 -0.17
CA LYS A 46 22.65 -6.46 -1.25
C LYS A 46 21.12 -6.35 -1.15
N ALA A 47 20.56 -6.49 0.05
CA ALA A 47 19.14 -6.31 0.26
C ALA A 47 18.69 -4.91 -0.15
N LYS A 48 17.50 -4.84 -0.73
CA LYS A 48 16.84 -3.59 -1.09
C LYS A 48 16.02 -3.09 0.09
N ILE A 49 16.10 -1.81 0.40
CA ILE A 49 15.39 -1.18 1.50
C ILE A 49 14.57 -0.03 0.95
N THR A 50 13.31 0.04 1.32
CA THR A 50 12.44 1.18 1.04
C THR A 50 11.85 1.72 2.34
N PHE A 51 11.56 3.01 2.39
CA PHE A 51 10.82 3.64 3.47
C PHE A 51 9.42 3.99 2.99
N ILE A 52 8.45 3.94 3.88
CA ILE A 52 7.09 4.37 3.56
C ILE A 52 7.05 5.89 3.43
N MET A 53 7.78 6.59 4.28
CA MET A 53 7.87 8.05 4.23
C MET A 53 9.16 8.52 3.54
N HIS A 54 9.14 9.71 2.96
CA HIS A 54 10.31 10.35 2.31
C HIS A 54 11.50 10.64 3.25
N GLY A 55 11.68 9.83 4.29
CA GLY A 55 12.76 9.97 5.25
C GLY A 55 14.16 9.56 4.76
N ALA A 56 14.25 9.04 3.54
CA ALA A 56 15.49 8.57 2.96
C ALA A 56 16.58 9.64 2.89
N SER A 57 16.22 10.86 2.52
CA SER A 57 17.14 11.99 2.44
C SER A 57 17.65 12.44 3.81
N ALA A 58 16.94 12.11 4.89
CA ALA A 58 17.31 12.46 6.25
C ALA A 58 18.20 11.41 6.94
N LEU A 59 18.40 10.24 6.32
CA LEU A 59 19.25 9.19 6.87
C LEU A 59 20.69 9.36 6.41
N PRO A 60 21.66 9.45 7.34
CA PRO A 60 23.06 9.42 6.98
C PRO A 60 23.43 8.08 6.33
N TRP A 61 23.89 8.11 5.09
CA TRP A 61 24.36 6.93 4.34
C TRP A 61 25.41 6.12 5.07
N ILE A 62 26.21 6.81 5.91
CA ILE A 62 27.26 6.17 6.72
C ILE A 62 26.74 5.20 7.77
N TRP A 63 25.43 5.21 8.05
CA TRP A 63 24.85 4.25 9.00
C TRP A 63 24.51 2.91 8.37
N LEU A 64 24.30 2.89 7.05
CA LEU A 64 24.00 1.66 6.33
C LEU A 64 25.27 0.86 6.03
N ARG A 65 25.18 -0.45 6.17
CA ARG A 65 26.18 -1.37 5.66
C ARG A 65 26.39 -1.13 4.17
N PRO A 66 27.65 -1.09 3.66
CA PRO A 66 27.93 -0.62 2.30
C PRO A 66 27.28 -1.43 1.17
N ASP A 67 26.87 -2.66 1.44
CA ASP A 67 26.19 -3.51 0.47
C ASP A 67 24.66 -3.38 0.48
N LEU A 68 24.10 -2.68 1.46
CA LEU A 68 22.68 -2.39 1.50
C LEU A 68 22.36 -1.17 0.64
N VAL A 69 21.34 -1.28 -0.14
CA VAL A 69 20.97 -0.22 -1.08
C VAL A 69 19.57 0.25 -0.76
N PHE A 70 19.44 1.55 -0.58
CA PHE A 70 18.18 2.22 -0.30
C PHE A 70 17.64 2.91 -1.55
N SER A 71 16.34 2.73 -1.85
CA SER A 71 15.60 3.51 -2.83
C SER A 71 14.10 3.41 -2.59
N GLU A 72 13.41 4.52 -2.70
CA GLU A 72 11.95 4.55 -2.65
C GLU A 72 11.31 3.82 -3.83
N GLU A 73 12.02 3.72 -4.96
CA GLU A 73 11.56 3.02 -6.16
C GLU A 73 11.49 1.50 -6.02
N TRP A 74 12.01 0.93 -4.93
CA TRP A 74 12.10 -0.52 -4.78
C TRP A 74 10.90 -1.18 -4.14
N TRP A 75 9.90 -0.44 -3.78
CA TRP A 75 8.66 -1.02 -3.34
C TRP A 75 7.98 -1.80 -4.48
N SER A 76 7.84 -3.11 -4.32
CA SER A 76 7.28 -4.00 -5.34
C SER A 76 5.80 -4.35 -5.12
N GLY A 77 5.20 -3.88 -4.02
CA GLY A 77 3.80 -4.19 -3.70
C GLY A 77 3.51 -5.69 -3.72
N PHE A 78 2.46 -6.09 -4.38
CA PHE A 78 2.04 -7.49 -4.48
C PHE A 78 2.96 -8.38 -5.34
N GLU A 79 3.98 -7.83 -6.00
CA GLU A 79 5.01 -8.63 -6.67
C GLU A 79 5.99 -9.29 -5.68
N GLN A 80 6.07 -8.77 -4.45
CA GLN A 80 6.77 -9.38 -3.31
C GLN A 80 8.21 -9.80 -3.61
N LYS A 81 8.99 -8.86 -4.14
CA LYS A 81 10.37 -9.11 -4.62
C LYS A 81 11.42 -9.22 -3.49
N GLY A 82 11.01 -9.15 -2.24
CA GLY A 82 11.85 -9.41 -1.08
C GLY A 82 12.55 -8.19 -0.50
N GLU A 83 12.16 -6.98 -0.90
CA GLU A 83 12.67 -5.75 -0.28
C GLU A 83 12.19 -5.61 1.17
N TYR A 84 12.97 -4.86 1.96
CA TYR A 84 12.59 -4.46 3.31
C TYR A 84 11.85 -3.13 3.26
N ILE A 85 10.72 -3.07 3.95
CA ILE A 85 9.90 -1.86 4.11
C ILE A 85 10.08 -1.39 5.54
N THR A 86 10.40 -0.12 5.75
CA THR A 86 10.61 0.45 7.07
C THR A 86 9.70 1.65 7.29
N GLU A 87 9.03 1.70 8.43
CA GLU A 87 8.13 2.79 8.81
C GLU A 87 8.22 3.11 10.30
N THR A 88 8.14 4.38 10.64
CA THR A 88 7.79 4.82 12.00
C THR A 88 6.27 4.75 12.19
N THR A 89 5.83 4.31 13.36
CA THR A 89 4.39 4.09 13.64
C THR A 89 3.66 5.39 14.03
N SER A 90 3.88 6.47 13.29
CA SER A 90 3.16 7.72 13.49
C SER A 90 1.85 7.73 12.71
N ALA A 91 0.72 7.93 13.39
CA ALA A 91 -0.60 7.99 12.76
C ALA A 91 -0.70 9.07 11.67
N GLY A 92 0.03 10.19 11.81
CA GLY A 92 0.05 11.28 10.83
C GLY A 92 0.62 10.88 9.47
N TRP A 93 1.47 9.85 9.41
CA TRP A 93 2.06 9.39 8.17
C TRP A 93 1.20 8.37 7.42
N THR A 94 0.36 7.64 8.12
CA THR A 94 -0.54 6.66 7.51
C THR A 94 -1.47 7.30 6.49
N ASP A 95 -1.95 8.52 6.76
CA ASP A 95 -2.82 9.25 5.84
C ASP A 95 -2.08 9.75 4.59
N VAL A 96 -0.78 10.03 4.73
CA VAL A 96 0.06 10.56 3.66
C VAL A 96 0.54 9.44 2.72
N PHE A 97 0.92 8.29 3.28
CA PHE A 97 1.45 7.14 2.54
C PHE A 97 0.50 5.94 2.63
N TYR A 98 -0.76 6.23 2.48
CA TYR A 98 -1.88 5.34 2.73
C TYR A 98 -1.70 3.94 2.14
N PHE A 99 -1.33 3.85 0.87
CA PHE A 99 -1.24 2.54 0.22
C PHE A 99 -0.09 1.68 0.76
N LYS A 100 1.14 2.20 0.82
CA LYS A 100 2.31 1.45 1.32
C LYS A 100 2.14 1.07 2.78
N SER A 101 1.68 2.02 3.60
CA SER A 101 1.46 1.81 5.03
C SER A 101 0.40 0.75 5.28
N LEU A 102 -0.78 0.88 4.66
CA LEU A 102 -1.84 -0.10 4.78
C LEU A 102 -1.47 -1.46 4.21
N TYR A 103 -0.75 -1.50 3.09
CA TYR A 103 -0.25 -2.74 2.53
C TYR A 103 0.63 -3.47 3.54
N ALA A 104 1.67 -2.80 4.06
CA ALA A 104 2.58 -3.41 5.02
C ALA A 104 1.85 -3.85 6.30
N GLU A 105 1.01 -2.97 6.87
CA GLU A 105 0.28 -3.26 8.12
C GLU A 105 -0.77 -4.36 7.98
N ARG A 106 -1.46 -4.44 6.86
CA ARG A 106 -2.52 -5.44 6.67
C ARG A 106 -2.00 -6.79 6.20
N PHE A 107 -1.06 -6.80 5.25
CA PHE A 107 -0.68 -8.03 4.54
C PHE A 107 0.54 -8.71 5.11
N LEU A 108 1.48 -7.97 5.71
CA LEU A 108 2.76 -8.51 6.10
C LEU A 108 2.88 -8.65 7.63
N ASP A 109 3.50 -9.72 8.07
CA ASP A 109 3.99 -9.81 9.44
C ASP A 109 5.32 -9.05 9.54
N PRO A 110 5.48 -8.12 10.52
CA PRO A 110 6.72 -7.41 10.69
C PRO A 110 7.83 -8.37 11.13
N VAL A 111 8.99 -8.28 10.48
CA VAL A 111 10.19 -9.03 10.86
C VAL A 111 10.91 -8.40 12.05
N TYR A 112 10.64 -7.11 12.30
CA TYR A 112 11.16 -6.39 13.45
C TYR A 112 10.18 -5.32 13.92
N VAL A 113 10.03 -5.18 15.23
CA VAL A 113 9.24 -4.12 15.87
C VAL A 113 10.04 -3.51 17.00
N LEU A 114 10.44 -2.26 16.84
CA LEU A 114 11.05 -1.48 17.93
C LEU A 114 9.94 -0.96 18.84
N ARG A 115 10.05 -1.26 20.13
CA ARG A 115 9.10 -0.81 21.14
C ARG A 115 9.76 0.10 22.16
N VAL A 116 9.09 1.20 22.49
CA VAL A 116 9.48 2.08 23.60
C VAL A 116 8.33 2.13 24.60
N ARG A 117 8.60 1.72 25.84
CA ARG A 117 7.57 1.63 26.89
C ARG A 117 6.32 0.86 26.48
N GLY A 118 6.49 -0.19 25.68
CA GLY A 118 5.42 -1.04 25.18
C GLY A 118 4.73 -0.55 23.89
N ALA A 119 4.89 0.71 23.50
CA ALA A 119 4.38 1.22 22.23
C ALA A 119 5.33 0.87 21.08
N PRO A 120 4.83 0.35 19.95
CA PRO A 120 5.64 0.23 18.74
C PRO A 120 5.95 1.63 18.22
N VAL A 121 7.21 1.87 17.87
CA VAL A 121 7.67 3.17 17.34
C VAL A 121 8.29 3.05 15.96
N LEU A 122 8.72 1.83 15.59
CA LEU A 122 9.22 1.52 14.25
C LEU A 122 8.90 0.06 13.95
N LYS A 123 8.51 -0.21 12.72
CA LYS A 123 8.34 -1.55 12.18
C LYS A 123 9.17 -1.73 10.92
N ILE A 124 9.64 -2.96 10.73
CA ILE A 124 10.30 -3.39 9.50
C ILE A 124 9.59 -4.65 9.03
N TRP A 125 9.19 -4.64 7.77
CA TRP A 125 8.62 -5.80 7.09
C TRP A 125 9.57 -6.26 5.98
N LYS A 126 9.54 -7.53 5.66
CA LYS A 126 10.14 -8.06 4.45
C LYS A 126 9.02 -8.40 3.47
N ASN A 127 8.98 -7.72 2.33
CA ASN A 127 7.95 -7.93 1.34
C ASN A 127 8.22 -9.18 0.50
N SER A 128 7.93 -10.33 1.08
CA SER A 128 8.09 -11.63 0.42
C SER A 128 6.89 -12.54 0.73
N PRO A 129 6.60 -13.54 -0.12
CA PRO A 129 5.48 -14.47 0.10
C PRO A 129 5.51 -15.16 1.45
N ALA A 130 6.71 -15.46 1.98
CA ALA A 130 6.89 -16.10 3.28
C ALA A 130 6.42 -15.24 4.46
N ASN A 131 6.44 -13.92 4.31
CA ASN A 131 6.07 -12.96 5.35
C ASN A 131 4.63 -12.45 5.22
N VAL A 132 3.88 -12.93 4.23
CA VAL A 132 2.46 -12.61 4.13
C VAL A 132 1.72 -13.32 5.26
N ARG A 133 0.88 -12.57 5.97
CA ARG A 133 0.04 -13.11 7.04
C ARG A 133 -0.83 -14.27 6.51
N PRO A 134 -1.01 -15.36 7.27
CA PRO A 134 -1.74 -16.54 6.80
C PRO A 134 -3.11 -16.23 6.19
N GLY A 135 -3.90 -15.37 6.84
CA GLY A 135 -5.23 -14.97 6.36
C GLY A 135 -5.27 -14.21 5.03
N PHE A 136 -4.10 -13.80 4.50
CA PHE A 136 -3.99 -13.04 3.25
C PHE A 136 -3.25 -13.79 2.14
N ARG A 137 -2.87 -15.04 2.37
CA ARG A 137 -2.14 -15.84 1.39
C ARG A 137 -3.02 -16.35 0.26
N ARG A 138 -4.32 -16.43 0.46
CA ARG A 138 -5.25 -16.93 -0.53
C ARG A 138 -6.01 -15.80 -1.19
N GLN A 139 -5.82 -15.65 -2.49
CA GLN A 139 -6.57 -14.73 -3.32
C GLN A 139 -7.48 -15.52 -4.25
N LYS A 140 -8.69 -15.00 -4.41
CA LYS A 140 -9.62 -15.45 -5.46
C LYS A 140 -9.58 -14.48 -6.62
N MET A 141 -9.98 -14.96 -7.78
CA MET A 141 -10.08 -14.18 -8.99
C MET A 141 -11.47 -14.36 -9.58
N THR A 142 -12.02 -13.27 -10.09
CA THR A 142 -13.25 -13.29 -10.86
C THR A 142 -13.10 -12.49 -12.15
N GLU A 143 -13.77 -12.92 -13.20
CA GLU A 143 -13.95 -12.12 -14.41
C GLU A 143 -15.23 -11.30 -14.28
N ALA A 144 -15.17 -10.05 -14.70
CA ALA A 144 -16.32 -9.19 -14.79
C ALA A 144 -16.37 -8.52 -16.15
N LYS A 145 -17.57 -8.37 -16.70
CA LYS A 145 -17.78 -7.58 -17.92
C LYS A 145 -17.90 -6.12 -17.53
N PRO A 146 -17.03 -5.24 -18.07
CA PRO A 146 -17.15 -3.82 -17.82
C PRO A 146 -18.45 -3.25 -18.43
N ILE A 147 -19.09 -2.34 -17.70
CA ILE A 147 -20.31 -1.64 -18.13
C ILE A 147 -19.94 -0.17 -18.35
N GLN A 148 -20.09 0.32 -19.56
CA GLN A 148 -19.81 1.71 -19.89
C GLN A 148 -21.05 2.57 -19.74
N GLU A 149 -20.92 3.67 -19.01
CA GLU A 149 -21.94 4.72 -18.86
C GLU A 149 -21.28 6.10 -19.03
N GLY A 150 -21.44 6.69 -20.20
CA GLY A 150 -20.79 7.96 -20.54
C GLY A 150 -19.27 7.87 -20.42
N ARG A 151 -18.70 8.73 -19.55
CA ARG A 151 -17.25 8.76 -19.25
C ARG A 151 -16.81 7.75 -18.21
N SER A 152 -17.71 6.96 -17.70
CA SER A 152 -17.42 6.01 -16.63
C SER A 152 -17.52 4.57 -17.10
N LEU A 153 -16.67 3.74 -16.54
CA LEU A 153 -16.68 2.30 -16.67
C LEU A 153 -16.91 1.70 -15.29
N PHE A 154 -17.93 0.89 -15.16
CA PHE A 154 -18.28 0.21 -13.92
C PHE A 154 -17.94 -1.27 -14.02
N ILE A 155 -17.33 -1.81 -12.98
CA ILE A 155 -17.01 -3.23 -12.82
C ILE A 155 -17.76 -3.68 -11.56
N LEU A 156 -18.83 -4.43 -11.78
CA LEU A 156 -19.65 -4.95 -10.69
C LEU A 156 -19.07 -6.26 -10.16
N LEU A 157 -18.96 -6.36 -8.87
CA LEU A 157 -18.52 -7.58 -8.18
C LEU A 157 -19.75 -8.33 -7.67
N PRO A 158 -19.67 -9.69 -7.59
CA PRO A 158 -20.83 -10.50 -7.17
C PRO A 158 -21.22 -10.25 -5.70
N GLU A 159 -20.28 -9.86 -4.87
CA GLU A 159 -20.43 -9.56 -3.44
C GLU A 159 -19.45 -8.47 -3.02
N ILE A 160 -19.57 -7.98 -1.79
CA ILE A 160 -18.57 -7.08 -1.20
C ILE A 160 -17.32 -7.90 -0.89
N VAL A 161 -16.19 -7.53 -1.48
CA VAL A 161 -14.93 -8.26 -1.34
C VAL A 161 -13.78 -7.33 -0.97
N PRO A 162 -12.78 -7.80 -0.21
CA PRO A 162 -11.54 -7.07 0.05
C PRO A 162 -10.65 -7.09 -1.20
N LEU A 163 -10.75 -6.05 -2.00
CA LEU A 163 -10.14 -5.92 -3.32
C LEU A 163 -8.62 -5.77 -3.21
N THR A 164 -7.87 -6.54 -4.01
CA THR A 164 -6.40 -6.47 -4.04
C THR A 164 -5.83 -6.01 -5.37
N LYS A 165 -6.46 -6.38 -6.50
CA LYS A 165 -5.96 -6.07 -7.84
C LYS A 165 -7.10 -6.03 -8.85
N LEU A 166 -6.99 -5.09 -9.78
CA LEU A 166 -7.77 -5.04 -11.01
C LEU A 166 -6.83 -5.11 -12.21
N GLU A 167 -7.16 -5.93 -13.19
CA GLU A 167 -6.63 -5.87 -14.54
C GLU A 167 -7.78 -5.59 -15.50
N LEU A 168 -7.64 -4.51 -16.28
CA LEU A 168 -8.59 -4.15 -17.33
C LEU A 168 -7.91 -4.30 -18.69
N GLU A 169 -8.45 -5.18 -19.52
CA GLU A 169 -8.02 -5.36 -20.90
C GLU A 169 -8.83 -4.45 -21.83
N TYR A 170 -8.14 -3.72 -22.70
CA TYR A 170 -8.75 -2.90 -23.75
C TYR A 170 -8.12 -3.18 -25.10
N GLY A 171 -8.94 -3.09 -26.17
CA GLY A 171 -8.62 -3.73 -27.44
C GLY A 171 -7.77 -2.95 -28.41
N ASP A 172 -7.25 -1.79 -28.06
CA ASP A 172 -6.49 -0.95 -28.98
C ASP A 172 -5.06 -0.73 -28.47
N ARG A 173 -4.08 -1.19 -29.26
CA ARG A 173 -2.66 -1.05 -28.93
C ARG A 173 -2.18 0.40 -29.09
N ASP A 174 -2.84 1.19 -29.93
CA ASP A 174 -2.51 2.60 -30.20
C ASP A 174 -3.17 3.55 -29.18
N CYS A 175 -3.91 3.02 -28.23
CA CYS A 175 -4.43 3.77 -27.09
C CYS A 175 -3.29 4.37 -26.28
N GLN A 176 -3.11 5.66 -26.35
CA GLN A 176 -2.19 6.35 -25.45
C GLN A 176 -2.66 6.17 -24.01
N PRO A 177 -1.79 5.73 -23.11
CA PRO A 177 -2.15 5.55 -21.72
C PRO A 177 -2.51 6.89 -21.10
N LEU A 178 -3.65 6.92 -20.47
CA LEU A 178 -4.23 8.13 -19.93
C LEU A 178 -3.66 8.42 -18.54
N GLN A 179 -3.00 9.54 -18.44
CA GLN A 179 -2.72 10.21 -17.17
C GLN A 179 -4.01 10.72 -16.47
N GLU A 180 -5.19 10.49 -17.09
CA GLU A 180 -6.45 11.16 -16.75
C GLU A 180 -7.60 10.20 -16.38
N ILE A 181 -7.30 8.98 -15.90
CA ILE A 181 -8.33 8.10 -15.37
C ILE A 181 -8.29 8.13 -13.85
N SER A 182 -9.39 8.54 -13.23
CA SER A 182 -9.61 8.33 -11.80
C SER A 182 -10.26 6.98 -11.57
N ILE A 183 -9.85 6.31 -10.48
CA ILE A 183 -10.42 5.03 -10.06
C ILE A 183 -10.98 5.21 -8.66
N ALA A 184 -12.24 4.84 -8.47
CA ALA A 184 -12.89 4.83 -7.17
C ALA A 184 -13.59 3.50 -6.93
N VAL A 185 -13.68 3.11 -5.67
CA VAL A 185 -14.39 1.91 -5.24
C VAL A 185 -15.55 2.27 -4.33
N SER A 186 -16.54 1.39 -4.26
CA SER A 186 -17.69 1.56 -3.38
C SER A 186 -18.19 0.20 -2.91
N SER A 187 -18.54 0.10 -1.64
CA SER A 187 -19.20 -1.08 -1.06
C SER A 187 -20.73 -1.00 -1.11
N ASP A 188 -21.31 0.21 -1.18
CA ASP A 188 -22.75 0.49 -1.12
C ASP A 188 -23.33 1.08 -2.41
N LYS A 189 -22.47 1.37 -3.42
CA LYS A 189 -22.78 2.05 -4.68
C LYS A 189 -23.20 3.53 -4.55
N ILE A 190 -23.15 4.07 -3.35
CA ILE A 190 -23.53 5.44 -3.02
C ILE A 190 -22.30 6.26 -2.65
N THR A 191 -21.52 5.74 -1.69
CA THR A 191 -20.31 6.37 -1.19
C THR A 191 -19.11 5.88 -2.01
N TRP A 192 -18.42 6.81 -2.66
CA TRP A 192 -17.27 6.52 -3.51
C TRP A 192 -15.98 6.93 -2.82
N TYR A 193 -15.04 6.04 -2.81
CA TYR A 193 -13.76 6.19 -2.16
C TYR A 193 -12.64 5.97 -3.17
N ASP A 194 -11.70 6.91 -3.24
CA ASP A 194 -10.46 6.74 -3.99
C ASP A 194 -9.42 6.15 -3.02
N PRO A 195 -8.96 4.91 -3.24
CA PRO A 195 -7.96 4.28 -2.39
C PRO A 195 -6.59 5.00 -2.42
N TYR A 196 -6.44 5.98 -3.27
CA TYR A 196 -5.29 6.88 -3.30
C TYR A 196 -5.77 8.27 -2.92
N SER A 197 -5.68 8.56 -1.62
CA SER A 197 -6.08 9.87 -1.09
C SER A 197 -5.57 11.02 -1.98
N PRO A 198 -6.41 12.01 -2.29
CA PRO A 198 -6.02 13.15 -3.10
C PRO A 198 -4.95 14.04 -2.48
N ILE A 199 -4.58 13.79 -1.22
CA ILE A 199 -3.65 14.66 -0.49
C ILE A 199 -2.20 14.42 -0.91
N VAL A 200 -1.86 13.26 -1.48
CA VAL A 200 -0.46 12.97 -1.79
C VAL A 200 -0.27 12.23 -3.10
N THR A 201 0.23 12.98 -4.05
CA THR A 201 0.80 12.51 -5.31
C THR A 201 2.26 12.10 -5.16
N TYR A 202 2.70 11.59 -4.02
CA TYR A 202 4.04 11.07 -3.90
C TYR A 202 4.06 9.62 -4.36
N ASP A 203 4.71 9.38 -5.48
CA ASP A 203 5.22 8.12 -6.09
C ASP A 203 4.62 6.73 -5.77
N ASP A 204 3.73 6.62 -4.80
CA ASP A 204 3.04 5.37 -4.48
C ASP A 204 2.08 4.96 -5.59
N GLY A 205 1.52 5.94 -6.29
CA GLY A 205 0.61 5.74 -7.40
C GLY A 205 1.26 5.05 -8.60
N GLY A 206 2.52 5.32 -8.89
CA GLY A 206 3.20 4.81 -10.08
C GLY A 206 3.35 3.30 -10.12
N LYS A 207 3.52 2.63 -8.98
CA LYS A 207 3.62 1.15 -8.92
C LYS A 207 2.31 0.46 -8.60
N ALA A 208 1.37 1.18 -8.03
CA ALA A 208 0.03 0.68 -7.85
C ALA A 208 -0.81 0.75 -9.13
N PHE A 209 -0.39 1.57 -10.09
CA PHE A 209 -1.05 1.74 -11.38
C PHE A 209 -0.04 1.54 -12.51
N THR A 210 -0.21 0.48 -13.26
CA THR A 210 0.66 0.15 -14.39
C THR A 210 -0.16 0.07 -15.65
N ILE A 211 0.33 0.70 -16.71
CA ILE A 211 -0.24 0.59 -18.05
C ILE A 211 0.79 -0.12 -18.92
N SER A 212 0.38 -1.21 -19.51
CA SER A 212 1.10 -1.93 -20.55
C SER A 212 0.25 -1.99 -21.81
N GLU A 213 0.80 -2.46 -22.92
CA GLU A 213 0.05 -2.59 -24.17
C GLU A 213 -1.31 -3.28 -23.97
N GLY A 214 -2.39 -2.50 -24.16
CA GLY A 214 -3.76 -3.00 -24.07
C GLY A 214 -4.26 -3.39 -22.68
N LYS A 215 -3.53 -3.06 -21.61
CA LYS A 215 -3.87 -3.49 -20.26
C LYS A 215 -3.58 -2.42 -19.21
N ILE A 216 -4.53 -2.20 -18.33
CA ILE A 216 -4.37 -1.42 -17.10
C ILE A 216 -4.35 -2.37 -15.93
N THR A 217 -3.35 -2.23 -15.06
CA THR A 217 -3.27 -2.95 -13.79
C THR A 217 -3.32 -1.95 -12.64
N ARG A 218 -4.21 -2.19 -11.67
CA ARG A 218 -4.33 -1.40 -10.45
C ARG A 218 -4.27 -2.29 -9.22
N LEU A 219 -3.45 -1.92 -8.23
CA LEU A 219 -3.38 -2.58 -6.94
C LEU A 219 -4.25 -1.84 -5.92
N PHE A 220 -4.77 -2.56 -4.94
CA PHE A 220 -5.63 -2.04 -3.87
C PHE A 220 -5.19 -2.59 -2.52
N PRO A 221 -5.31 -1.83 -1.43
CA PRO A 221 -4.90 -2.27 -0.09
C PRO A 221 -5.96 -3.08 0.65
N ALA A 222 -6.70 -3.96 -0.04
CA ALA A 222 -7.81 -4.76 0.47
C ALA A 222 -9.02 -3.93 0.96
N ASP A 223 -9.36 -2.88 0.20
CA ASP A 223 -10.57 -2.12 0.46
C ASP A 223 -11.81 -2.92 0.12
N GLN A 224 -12.83 -2.80 0.97
CA GLN A 224 -14.12 -3.47 0.75
C GLN A 224 -14.85 -2.82 -0.43
N ALA A 225 -15.08 -3.59 -1.48
CA ALA A 225 -15.69 -3.10 -2.71
C ALA A 225 -16.77 -4.06 -3.22
N ALA A 226 -17.90 -3.50 -3.64
CA ALA A 226 -18.93 -4.16 -4.44
C ALA A 226 -18.87 -3.68 -5.89
N VAL A 227 -18.25 -2.51 -6.11
CA VAL A 227 -18.16 -1.90 -7.43
C VAL A 227 -16.87 -1.10 -7.55
N ILE A 228 -16.26 -1.17 -8.73
CA ILE A 228 -15.11 -0.34 -9.12
C ILE A 228 -15.58 0.58 -10.25
N ARG A 229 -15.28 1.88 -10.15
CA ARG A 229 -15.56 2.87 -11.19
C ARG A 229 -14.25 3.45 -11.69
N LEU A 230 -14.04 3.36 -12.99
CA LEU A 230 -13.01 4.12 -13.70
C LEU A 230 -13.71 5.29 -14.40
N ARG A 231 -13.20 6.50 -14.24
CA ARG A 231 -13.75 7.70 -14.87
C ARG A 231 -12.68 8.44 -15.65
N ALA A 232 -12.95 8.70 -16.92
CA ALA A 232 -12.09 9.53 -17.74
C ALA A 232 -12.43 11.01 -17.58
N GLN A 233 -11.43 11.87 -17.72
CA GLN A 233 -11.64 13.32 -17.76
C GLN A 233 -12.24 13.77 -19.09
N THR A 234 -11.91 13.11 -20.19
CA THR A 234 -12.40 13.42 -21.54
C THR A 234 -13.30 12.31 -22.08
N ASP A 235 -14.19 12.65 -23.01
CA ASP A 235 -15.11 11.71 -23.67
C ASP A 235 -14.40 10.72 -24.59
N ASP A 236 -13.18 11.04 -25.01
CA ASP A 236 -12.39 10.25 -25.97
C ASP A 236 -11.40 9.30 -25.33
N SER A 237 -11.60 9.00 -24.04
CA SER A 237 -10.76 8.07 -23.33
C SER A 237 -10.82 6.65 -23.93
N CYS A 238 -9.79 6.30 -24.66
CA CYS A 238 -9.66 5.04 -25.36
C CYS A 238 -9.82 3.81 -24.46
N PRO A 239 -9.18 3.68 -23.28
CA PRO A 239 -9.37 2.50 -22.43
C PRO A 239 -10.80 2.32 -21.93
N ILE A 240 -11.53 3.41 -21.71
CA ILE A 240 -12.94 3.35 -21.28
C ILE A 240 -13.81 2.83 -22.42
N LYS A 241 -13.66 3.40 -23.64
CA LYS A 241 -14.46 2.99 -24.81
C LYS A 241 -14.18 1.57 -25.29
N ASN A 242 -12.95 1.12 -25.18
CA ASN A 242 -12.50 -0.16 -25.72
C ASN A 242 -12.30 -1.25 -24.67
N ALA A 243 -12.79 -1.04 -23.44
CA ALA A 243 -12.72 -2.02 -22.39
C ALA A 243 -13.46 -3.30 -22.79
N ARG A 244 -12.74 -4.43 -22.74
CA ARG A 244 -13.28 -5.74 -23.15
C ARG A 244 -13.55 -6.64 -21.96
N LYS A 245 -12.62 -6.68 -21.02
CA LYS A 245 -12.61 -7.65 -19.93
C LYS A 245 -11.96 -7.01 -18.70
N ALA A 246 -12.53 -7.28 -17.54
CA ALA A 246 -11.93 -6.97 -16.27
C ALA A 246 -11.66 -8.27 -15.49
N ILE A 247 -10.48 -8.39 -14.92
CA ILE A 247 -10.13 -9.47 -14.00
C ILE A 247 -9.85 -8.83 -12.66
N VAL A 248 -10.53 -9.30 -11.64
CA VAL A 248 -10.47 -8.76 -10.29
C VAL A 248 -9.97 -9.82 -9.32
N TRP A 249 -8.96 -9.47 -8.53
CA TRP A 249 -8.45 -10.31 -7.43
C TRP A 249 -8.88 -9.72 -6.10
N PHE A 250 -9.22 -10.59 -5.17
CA PHE A 250 -9.65 -10.24 -3.83
C PHE A 250 -9.24 -11.33 -2.83
N LEU A 251 -9.22 -10.99 -1.54
CA LEU A 251 -8.89 -11.94 -0.50
C LEU A 251 -10.05 -12.91 -0.25
N ASP A 252 -9.71 -14.16 -0.01
CA ASP A 252 -10.68 -15.18 0.41
C ASP A 252 -10.89 -15.10 1.93
N GLU A 253 -11.88 -14.35 2.39
CA GLU A 253 -12.20 -14.24 3.82
C GLU A 253 -12.64 -15.56 4.46
N ASN A 254 -13.17 -16.50 3.67
CA ASN A 254 -13.58 -17.81 4.17
C ASN A 254 -12.38 -18.73 4.49
N ALA A 255 -11.17 -18.39 4.07
CA ALA A 255 -9.97 -19.15 4.40
C ALA A 255 -9.54 -19.01 5.86
N LYS A 256 -10.06 -18.03 6.59
CA LYS A 256 -9.73 -17.79 8.02
C LYS A 256 -10.26 -18.87 8.97
N ASN A 257 -11.23 -19.68 8.55
CA ASN A 257 -11.91 -20.65 9.40
C ASN A 257 -11.37 -22.08 9.29
N ASN A 258 -10.32 -22.32 8.47
CA ASN A 258 -9.82 -23.67 8.18
C ASN A 258 -8.32 -23.87 8.55
N GLU A 259 -7.74 -22.99 9.33
CA GLU A 259 -6.44 -23.14 10.00
C GLU A 259 -6.64 -23.08 11.53
#